data_84cab394ef9a96b5c283ce91517a5cdd
#
_entry.id   84cab394ef9a96b5c283ce91517a5cdd
#
_cell.length_a   1.000
_cell.length_b   1.000
_cell.length_c   1.000
_cell.angle_alpha   90.00
_cell.angle_beta   90.00
_cell.angle_gamma   90.00
#
_symmetry.space_group_name_H-M   'P 1'
#
loop_
_entity.id
_entity.type
_entity.pdbx_description
1 polymer ?
#
loop_
_entity_poly.entity_id
_entity_poly.type
_entity_poly.pdbx_seq_one_letter_code
_entity_poly.pdbx_strand_id
1 'polypeptide(L)'
;MANDTNGHFSSKLDVPEALTFDDVLLRPKESTVEPDEADLSTRVSQNVDLNVPILSAAMDTVTTSELAIEMARQGGLGVIHRNMDDDRMVHEITQVKRADELIIRDVVTAEPEQTVRDVDALMEAEGVSGAPVVNDDDEVLGIISGTDIRPYLEVGERDEVQEAMTDEVITAPEDVTAREALELMYEHKIERVPVVDEQNRLTGLVTMQGILQRREYNNAARDDEGRLLCGVAVGPFSTERAIRADEAGANVLFIDCAHAHNRNVVEGAKEIKESVDADVVVGNIGTREAAEDLVGFADGLKVGIGPGSICTTRVVSGAGMPQITAVSQVADVASKYDVPVIADGGIRYSGDAIKAIAAGADAVMLGSYFAGTDEAPGRVITMNGKKYKQYRGMGSVGAMKGGDSEENRYLKEEPDDEEYVPEGVEAAKPYKGSLASELHQLTGGMQSGMGYVGAETIPEFKERAEFVRVSSAGQAESHAHDVVITDEAPNYSPKE
;
A
#
# COMPACT_ATOMS: atom_id res chain seq x y z
N MET A 1 9.36 -62.38 9.47
CA MET A 1 8.91 -61.31 8.64
C MET A 1 7.73 -60.65 9.36
N ALA A 2 7.97 -59.63 10.15
CA ALA A 2 6.91 -58.88 10.78
C ALA A 2 6.30 -57.99 9.69
N ASN A 3 5.01 -58.18 9.39
CA ASN A 3 4.25 -57.25 8.54
C ASN A 3 4.23 -55.90 9.23
N ASP A 4 4.86 -54.95 8.60
CA ASP A 4 4.77 -53.53 8.93
C ASP A 4 3.38 -53.02 8.53
N THR A 5 2.42 -53.20 9.47
CA THR A 5 1.02 -52.77 9.31
C THR A 5 0.77 -51.39 9.90
N ASN A 6 1.73 -50.48 9.82
CA ASN A 6 1.43 -49.07 9.99
C ASN A 6 0.63 -48.62 8.76
N GLY A 7 -0.68 -48.70 8.88
CA GLY A 7 -1.59 -48.41 7.78
C GLY A 7 -1.35 -46.96 7.28
N HIS A 8 -1.25 -46.80 5.97
CA HIS A 8 -1.02 -45.51 5.26
C HIS A 8 -1.88 -44.35 5.77
N PHE A 9 -3.12 -44.65 6.20
CA PHE A 9 -4.02 -43.59 6.72
C PHE A 9 -3.77 -43.24 8.19
N SER A 10 -3.37 -44.20 9.05
CA SER A 10 -3.11 -43.91 10.46
C SER A 10 -1.81 -43.13 10.67
N SER A 11 -0.82 -43.26 9.78
CA SER A 11 0.40 -42.44 9.82
C SER A 11 0.13 -40.93 9.53
N LYS A 12 -0.98 -40.60 8.88
CA LYS A 12 -1.40 -39.19 8.68
C LYS A 12 -1.85 -38.49 9.95
N LEU A 13 -2.05 -39.23 11.06
CA LEU A 13 -2.42 -38.67 12.36
C LEU A 13 -1.18 -38.31 13.21
N ASP A 14 0.02 -38.64 12.75
CA ASP A 14 1.27 -38.15 13.33
C ASP A 14 1.54 -36.75 12.75
N VAL A 15 0.83 -35.75 13.28
CA VAL A 15 0.84 -34.37 12.78
C VAL A 15 1.73 -33.47 13.64
N PRO A 16 2.57 -32.63 13.02
CA PRO A 16 3.31 -31.62 13.76
C PRO A 16 2.38 -30.52 14.32
N GLU A 17 2.76 -29.95 15.42
CA GLU A 17 2.08 -28.75 15.93
C GLU A 17 2.44 -27.53 15.09
N ALA A 18 1.45 -26.70 14.79
CA ALA A 18 1.62 -25.45 14.06
C ALA A 18 1.04 -24.27 14.88
N LEU A 19 1.78 -23.16 14.96
CA LEU A 19 1.52 -22.05 15.86
C LEU A 19 1.02 -20.82 15.09
N THR A 20 0.11 -20.05 15.73
CA THR A 20 -0.34 -18.74 15.29
C THR A 20 0.03 -17.65 16.30
N PHE A 21 -0.38 -16.41 16.07
CA PHE A 21 0.00 -15.25 16.90
C PHE A 21 -0.43 -15.38 18.37
N ASP A 22 -1.58 -15.98 18.63
CA ASP A 22 -2.09 -16.17 20.00
C ASP A 22 -1.37 -17.27 20.80
N ASP A 23 -0.59 -18.13 20.13
CA ASP A 23 0.11 -19.27 20.76
C ASP A 23 1.47 -18.88 21.34
N VAL A 24 2.00 -17.69 20.98
CA VAL A 24 3.35 -17.27 21.34
C VAL A 24 3.41 -15.84 21.84
N LEU A 25 4.40 -15.57 22.70
CA LEU A 25 4.85 -14.23 23.06
C LEU A 25 6.35 -14.10 22.81
N LEU A 26 6.81 -12.87 22.58
CA LEU A 26 8.25 -12.55 22.56
C LEU A 26 8.80 -12.57 23.99
N ARG A 27 9.95 -13.20 24.16
CA ARG A 27 10.67 -13.20 25.43
C ARG A 27 11.41 -11.88 25.61
N PRO A 28 11.13 -11.11 26.66
CA PRO A 28 11.91 -9.90 26.97
C PRO A 28 13.38 -10.22 27.23
N LYS A 29 14.28 -9.34 26.78
CA LYS A 29 15.72 -9.45 26.96
C LYS A 29 16.28 -8.16 27.59
N GLU A 30 17.53 -8.20 28.04
CA GLU A 30 18.25 -7.00 28.41
C GLU A 30 18.33 -6.05 27.21
N SER A 31 17.94 -4.81 27.41
CA SER A 31 17.87 -3.79 26.36
C SER A 31 18.50 -2.48 26.82
N THR A 32 19.15 -1.80 25.88
CA THR A 32 19.56 -0.41 25.99
C THR A 32 18.89 0.45 24.92
N VAL A 33 17.95 -0.13 24.16
CA VAL A 33 17.26 0.51 23.03
C VAL A 33 15.92 1.07 23.52
N GLU A 34 15.75 2.38 23.43
CA GLU A 34 14.46 3.01 23.66
C GLU A 34 13.55 2.81 22.42
N PRO A 35 12.22 2.74 22.59
CA PRO A 35 11.31 2.49 21.46
C PRO A 35 11.46 3.45 20.28
N ASP A 36 11.73 4.73 20.53
CA ASP A 36 11.89 5.78 19.51
C ASP A 36 13.25 5.74 18.78
N GLU A 37 14.19 4.93 19.26
CA GLU A 37 15.47 4.66 18.62
C GLU A 37 15.38 3.49 17.63
N ALA A 38 14.32 2.68 17.69
CA ALA A 38 14.16 1.51 16.81
C ALA A 38 13.81 1.92 15.37
N ASP A 39 14.65 1.50 14.43
CA ASP A 39 14.49 1.70 13.00
C ASP A 39 13.62 0.58 12.40
N LEU A 40 12.49 0.96 11.82
CA LEU A 40 11.54 0.06 11.18
C LEU A 40 11.79 -0.11 9.67
N SER A 41 12.86 0.46 9.13
CA SER A 41 13.19 0.32 7.71
C SER A 41 13.40 -1.14 7.32
N THR A 42 12.93 -1.50 6.13
CA THR A 42 12.91 -2.87 5.64
C THR A 42 12.85 -2.92 4.12
N ARG A 43 12.75 -4.14 3.56
CA ARG A 43 12.48 -4.36 2.13
C ARG A 43 11.15 -5.09 1.93
N VAL A 44 10.43 -4.74 0.88
CA VAL A 44 9.21 -5.46 0.45
C VAL A 44 9.50 -6.46 -0.66
N SER A 45 10.52 -6.19 -1.46
CA SER A 45 11.05 -7.02 -2.53
C SER A 45 12.56 -6.82 -2.65
N GLN A 46 13.22 -7.52 -3.57
CA GLN A 46 14.69 -7.46 -3.67
C GLN A 46 15.23 -6.06 -3.97
N ASN A 47 14.46 -5.21 -4.68
CA ASN A 47 14.90 -3.89 -5.13
C ASN A 47 14.06 -2.73 -4.56
N VAL A 48 13.07 -3.00 -3.68
CA VAL A 48 12.19 -1.95 -3.14
C VAL A 48 12.25 -1.92 -1.62
N ASP A 49 12.77 -0.81 -1.10
CA ASP A 49 12.88 -0.52 0.33
C ASP A 49 11.63 0.22 0.83
N LEU A 50 11.31 0.01 2.10
CA LEU A 50 10.26 0.70 2.84
C LEU A 50 10.82 1.30 4.14
N ASN A 51 10.26 2.43 4.57
CA ASN A 51 10.63 3.08 5.83
C ASN A 51 9.86 2.50 7.02
N VAL A 52 8.72 1.84 6.77
CA VAL A 52 7.98 1.05 7.76
C VAL A 52 7.54 -0.29 7.16
N PRO A 53 7.55 -1.41 7.91
CA PRO A 53 7.32 -2.75 7.38
C PRO A 53 5.83 -3.07 7.21
N ILE A 54 5.04 -2.14 6.65
CA ILE A 54 3.58 -2.21 6.63
C ILE A 54 3.05 -2.01 5.22
N LEU A 55 2.20 -2.95 4.77
CA LEU A 55 1.48 -2.88 3.51
C LEU A 55 -0.03 -2.88 3.77
N SER A 56 -0.79 -2.18 2.94
CA SER A 56 -2.24 -2.37 2.87
C SER A 56 -2.61 -3.45 1.86
N ALA A 57 -3.62 -4.26 2.21
CA ALA A 57 -4.02 -5.42 1.41
C ALA A 57 -4.76 -5.01 0.13
N ALA A 58 -4.52 -5.76 -0.94
CA ALA A 58 -5.15 -5.59 -2.25
C ALA A 58 -6.63 -6.02 -2.26
N MET A 59 -7.47 -5.28 -1.56
CA MET A 59 -8.91 -5.56 -1.42
C MET A 59 -9.73 -4.35 -1.85
N ASP A 60 -10.83 -4.58 -2.55
CA ASP A 60 -11.68 -3.52 -3.13
C ASP A 60 -12.41 -2.63 -2.11
N THR A 61 -12.37 -3.01 -0.84
CA THR A 61 -12.85 -2.21 0.29
C THR A 61 -11.72 -1.70 1.19
N VAL A 62 -10.46 -1.82 0.76
CA VAL A 62 -9.28 -1.39 1.53
C VAL A 62 -8.40 -0.44 0.74
N THR A 63 -7.86 -0.84 -0.42
CA THR A 63 -6.81 -0.08 -1.09
C THR A 63 -7.18 0.35 -2.50
N THR A 64 -7.44 1.63 -2.66
CA THR A 64 -7.39 2.40 -3.91
C THR A 64 -6.27 3.42 -3.84
N SER A 65 -6.13 4.32 -4.81
CA SER A 65 -5.12 5.38 -4.82
C SER A 65 -5.12 6.24 -3.57
N GLU A 66 -6.27 6.59 -3.01
CA GLU A 66 -6.38 7.43 -1.81
C GLU A 66 -5.64 6.81 -0.62
N LEU A 67 -5.92 5.54 -0.30
CA LEU A 67 -5.23 4.85 0.78
C LEU A 67 -3.76 4.55 0.43
N ALA A 68 -3.46 4.23 -0.84
CA ALA A 68 -2.10 3.95 -1.29
C ALA A 68 -1.19 5.19 -1.17
N ILE A 69 -1.69 6.37 -1.51
CA ILE A 69 -0.99 7.65 -1.34
C ILE A 69 -0.64 7.88 0.14
N GLU A 70 -1.63 7.80 1.02
CA GLU A 70 -1.39 8.05 2.44
C GLU A 70 -0.47 6.99 3.05
N MET A 71 -0.61 5.71 2.66
CA MET A 71 0.28 4.64 3.08
C MET A 71 1.75 4.91 2.69
N ALA A 72 1.98 5.32 1.44
CA ALA A 72 3.32 5.65 0.97
C ALA A 72 3.88 6.91 1.65
N ARG A 73 3.07 7.94 1.91
CA ARG A 73 3.44 9.13 2.70
C ARG A 73 3.91 8.78 4.11
N GLN A 74 3.31 7.78 4.71
CA GLN A 74 3.67 7.28 6.03
C GLN A 74 4.84 6.27 6.01
N GLY A 75 5.42 5.98 4.85
CA GLY A 75 6.61 5.14 4.68
C GLY A 75 6.34 3.66 4.40
N GLY A 76 5.08 3.25 4.27
CA GLY A 76 4.66 1.91 3.88
C GLY A 76 4.37 1.77 2.39
N LEU A 77 3.64 0.71 1.99
CA LEU A 77 3.24 0.46 0.61
C LEU A 77 1.75 0.13 0.51
N GLY A 78 1.01 0.93 -0.26
CA GLY A 78 -0.35 0.59 -0.65
C GLY A 78 -0.36 -0.36 -1.84
N VAL A 79 -1.13 -1.47 -1.74
CA VAL A 79 -1.28 -2.41 -2.85
C VAL A 79 -2.68 -2.29 -3.43
N ILE A 80 -2.78 -1.67 -4.60
CA ILE A 80 -4.05 -1.46 -5.33
C ILE A 80 -4.63 -2.80 -5.73
N HIS A 81 -5.93 -2.97 -5.53
CA HIS A 81 -6.63 -4.23 -5.79
C HIS A 81 -6.87 -4.46 -7.30
N ARG A 82 -7.05 -5.74 -7.69
CA ARG A 82 -7.28 -6.13 -9.09
C ARG A 82 -8.76 -6.15 -9.53
N ASN A 83 -9.70 -5.88 -8.63
CA ASN A 83 -11.15 -5.96 -8.88
C ASN A 83 -11.66 -4.68 -9.59
N MET A 84 -11.08 -4.35 -10.73
CA MET A 84 -11.39 -3.20 -11.61
C MET A 84 -10.89 -3.49 -13.02
N ASP A 85 -11.39 -2.74 -14.01
CA ASP A 85 -10.84 -2.80 -15.37
C ASP A 85 -9.43 -2.20 -15.45
N ASP A 86 -8.74 -2.41 -16.56
CA ASP A 86 -7.35 -2.00 -16.75
C ASP A 86 -7.18 -0.48 -16.82
N ASP A 87 -8.12 0.23 -17.45
CA ASP A 87 -8.04 1.69 -17.57
C ASP A 87 -8.17 2.36 -16.20
N ARG A 88 -9.06 1.84 -15.36
CA ARG A 88 -9.18 2.29 -14.00
C ARG A 88 -7.93 1.94 -13.17
N MET A 89 -7.35 0.75 -13.33
CA MET A 89 -6.10 0.38 -12.66
C MET A 89 -4.97 1.37 -13.02
N VAL A 90 -4.78 1.66 -14.30
CA VAL A 90 -3.80 2.65 -14.78
C VAL A 90 -4.08 4.03 -14.18
N HIS A 91 -5.35 4.44 -14.11
CA HIS A 91 -5.74 5.69 -13.47
C HIS A 91 -5.35 5.72 -11.98
N GLU A 92 -5.68 4.69 -11.20
CA GLU A 92 -5.35 4.59 -9.77
C GLU A 92 -3.82 4.65 -9.55
N ILE A 93 -3.01 3.94 -10.36
CA ILE A 93 -1.54 4.00 -10.29
C ILE A 93 -1.05 5.43 -10.58
N THR A 94 -1.56 6.03 -11.65
CA THR A 94 -1.20 7.40 -12.07
C THR A 94 -1.50 8.41 -10.96
N GLN A 95 -2.64 8.28 -10.26
CA GLN A 95 -2.96 9.14 -9.12
C GLN A 95 -1.91 9.02 -8.00
N VAL A 96 -1.44 7.81 -7.67
CA VAL A 96 -0.39 7.63 -6.67
C VAL A 96 0.92 8.27 -7.13
N LYS A 97 1.31 8.06 -8.39
CA LYS A 97 2.57 8.59 -8.92
C LYS A 97 2.61 10.11 -8.99
N ARG A 98 1.47 10.74 -9.28
CA ARG A 98 1.35 12.22 -9.37
C ARG A 98 1.13 12.91 -8.02
N ALA A 99 0.74 12.18 -6.98
CA ALA A 99 0.27 12.79 -5.73
C ALA A 99 1.27 13.73 -5.04
N ASP A 100 2.56 13.44 -5.14
CA ASP A 100 3.64 14.22 -4.51
C ASP A 100 4.78 14.53 -5.51
N GLU A 101 4.49 14.66 -6.80
CA GLU A 101 5.51 15.06 -7.77
C GLU A 101 6.06 16.45 -7.42
N LEU A 102 7.39 16.62 -7.49
CA LEU A 102 8.02 17.93 -7.33
C LEU A 102 7.67 18.84 -8.50
N ILE A 103 7.76 18.28 -9.71
CA ILE A 103 7.48 18.95 -10.97
C ILE A 103 6.15 18.42 -11.50
N ILE A 104 5.11 19.23 -11.43
CA ILE A 104 3.81 18.92 -12.02
C ILE A 104 3.98 19.01 -13.54
N ARG A 105 3.83 17.89 -14.25
CA ARG A 105 4.02 17.86 -15.73
C ARG A 105 2.74 18.14 -16.51
N ASP A 106 1.60 17.82 -15.93
CA ASP A 106 0.28 18.11 -16.51
C ASP A 106 -0.18 19.48 -16.00
N VAL A 107 0.40 20.52 -16.59
CA VAL A 107 0.23 21.91 -16.14
C VAL A 107 -0.96 22.54 -16.83
N VAL A 108 -1.89 23.10 -16.04
CA VAL A 108 -2.93 23.97 -16.57
C VAL A 108 -2.28 25.26 -17.06
N THR A 109 -2.40 25.55 -18.35
CA THR A 109 -1.82 26.72 -19.01
C THR A 109 -2.90 27.67 -19.50
N ALA A 110 -2.53 28.93 -19.72
CA ALA A 110 -3.34 29.94 -20.37
C ALA A 110 -2.66 30.43 -21.65
N GLU A 111 -3.43 30.92 -22.60
CA GLU A 111 -2.95 31.58 -23.83
C GLU A 111 -3.03 33.09 -23.68
N PRO A 112 -2.10 33.85 -24.30
CA PRO A 112 -2.05 35.33 -24.14
C PRO A 112 -3.30 36.05 -24.63
N GLU A 113 -4.01 35.52 -25.65
CA GLU A 113 -5.20 36.07 -26.25
C GLU A 113 -6.51 35.64 -25.56
N GLN A 114 -6.46 34.72 -24.63
CA GLN A 114 -7.63 34.33 -23.83
C GLN A 114 -8.12 35.47 -22.98
N THR A 115 -9.42 35.47 -22.66
CA THR A 115 -9.93 36.47 -21.73
C THR A 115 -9.61 36.09 -20.28
N VAL A 116 -9.33 37.09 -19.45
CA VAL A 116 -9.09 36.90 -18.01
C VAL A 116 -10.23 36.13 -17.35
N ARG A 117 -11.49 36.28 -17.80
CA ARG A 117 -12.64 35.54 -17.28
C ARG A 117 -12.65 34.06 -17.65
N ASP A 118 -12.21 33.75 -18.87
CA ASP A 118 -12.15 32.35 -19.31
C ASP A 118 -11.06 31.61 -18.52
N VAL A 119 -9.93 32.28 -18.25
CA VAL A 119 -8.84 31.70 -17.45
C VAL A 119 -9.20 31.58 -15.97
N ASP A 120 -9.95 32.55 -15.40
CA ASP A 120 -10.48 32.44 -14.04
C ASP A 120 -11.41 31.23 -13.89
N ALA A 121 -12.33 31.06 -14.84
CA ALA A 121 -13.22 29.89 -14.88
C ALA A 121 -12.46 28.56 -15.06
N LEU A 122 -11.41 28.55 -15.89
CA LEU A 122 -10.53 27.38 -16.07
C LEU A 122 -9.80 27.05 -14.76
N MET A 123 -9.19 28.04 -14.13
CA MET A 123 -8.46 27.85 -12.87
C MET A 123 -9.40 27.38 -11.74
N GLU A 124 -10.64 27.87 -11.68
CA GLU A 124 -11.64 27.42 -10.71
C GLU A 124 -12.07 25.96 -10.99
N ALA A 125 -12.29 25.62 -12.26
CA ALA A 125 -12.68 24.25 -12.67
C ALA A 125 -11.59 23.22 -12.38
N GLU A 126 -10.32 23.57 -12.60
CA GLU A 126 -9.15 22.71 -12.37
C GLU A 126 -8.59 22.81 -10.93
N GLY A 127 -9.16 23.69 -10.10
CA GLY A 127 -8.75 23.85 -8.69
C GLY A 127 -7.36 24.43 -8.52
N VAL A 128 -6.85 25.20 -9.50
CA VAL A 128 -5.53 25.84 -9.45
C VAL A 128 -5.64 27.34 -9.17
N SER A 129 -4.64 27.92 -8.53
CA SER A 129 -4.64 29.35 -8.15
C SER A 129 -3.70 30.21 -9.00
N GLY A 130 -3.20 29.65 -10.11
CA GLY A 130 -2.39 30.36 -11.11
C GLY A 130 -1.87 29.39 -12.16
N ALA A 131 -1.60 29.92 -13.37
CA ALA A 131 -1.20 29.15 -14.54
C ALA A 131 -0.07 29.88 -15.30
N PRO A 132 0.92 29.15 -15.85
CA PRO A 132 1.82 29.69 -16.86
C PRO A 132 1.06 30.09 -18.11
N VAL A 133 1.50 31.17 -18.74
CA VAL A 133 0.97 31.66 -20.03
C VAL A 133 1.97 31.25 -21.10
N VAL A 134 1.49 30.49 -22.10
CA VAL A 134 2.34 29.93 -23.17
C VAL A 134 1.79 30.32 -24.55
N ASN A 135 2.67 30.35 -25.54
CA ASN A 135 2.26 30.49 -26.95
C ASN A 135 1.98 29.14 -27.61
N ASP A 136 1.66 29.14 -28.91
CA ASP A 136 1.38 27.94 -29.72
C ASP A 136 2.55 26.93 -29.78
N ASP A 137 3.78 27.35 -29.45
CA ASP A 137 5.00 26.52 -29.44
C ASP A 137 5.38 26.08 -28.02
N ASP A 138 4.46 26.24 -27.04
CA ASP A 138 4.64 25.97 -25.60
C ASP A 138 5.73 26.84 -24.92
N GLU A 139 6.20 27.92 -25.54
CA GLU A 139 7.15 28.82 -24.90
C GLU A 139 6.47 29.64 -23.80
N VAL A 140 7.13 29.73 -22.63
CA VAL A 140 6.63 30.48 -21.49
C VAL A 140 6.76 31.99 -21.75
N LEU A 141 5.63 32.68 -21.82
CA LEU A 141 5.52 34.14 -22.02
C LEU A 141 5.25 34.90 -20.73
N GLY A 142 4.56 34.27 -19.78
CA GLY A 142 4.13 34.91 -18.55
C GLY A 142 3.63 33.90 -17.53
N ILE A 143 3.19 34.42 -16.40
CA ILE A 143 2.43 33.68 -15.40
C ILE A 143 1.24 34.55 -14.93
N ILE A 144 0.08 33.92 -14.76
CA ILE A 144 -1.13 34.59 -14.28
C ILE A 144 -1.64 33.90 -13.01
N SER A 145 -2.08 34.70 -12.05
CA SER A 145 -2.61 34.20 -10.77
C SER A 145 -3.93 34.90 -10.42
N GLY A 146 -4.68 34.32 -9.46
CA GLY A 146 -5.91 34.93 -8.98
C GLY A 146 -5.73 36.35 -8.44
N THR A 147 -4.52 36.73 -8.01
CA THR A 147 -4.21 38.11 -7.58
C THR A 147 -4.12 39.07 -8.76
N ASP A 148 -3.60 38.60 -9.89
CA ASP A 148 -3.48 39.37 -11.12
C ASP A 148 -4.84 39.54 -11.79
N ILE A 149 -5.69 38.55 -11.72
CA ILE A 149 -7.04 38.50 -12.32
C ILE A 149 -8.04 39.41 -11.60
N ARG A 150 -8.01 39.52 -10.26
CA ARG A 150 -9.02 40.24 -9.46
C ARG A 150 -9.33 41.66 -9.91
N PRO A 151 -8.34 42.54 -10.21
CA PRO A 151 -8.63 43.91 -10.65
C PRO A 151 -9.46 43.95 -11.93
N TYR A 152 -9.21 43.03 -12.85
CA TYR A 152 -9.88 42.95 -14.16
C TYR A 152 -11.32 42.44 -14.05
N LEU A 153 -11.58 41.49 -13.13
CA LEU A 153 -12.94 41.01 -12.89
C LEU A 153 -13.87 42.07 -12.30
N GLU A 154 -13.33 42.97 -11.48
CA GLU A 154 -14.11 44.03 -10.83
C GLU A 154 -14.43 45.23 -11.76
N VAL A 155 -13.55 45.52 -12.71
CA VAL A 155 -13.66 46.69 -13.58
C VAL A 155 -14.43 46.42 -14.88
N GLY A 156 -14.48 45.19 -15.35
CA GLY A 156 -15.61 44.73 -16.20
C GLY A 156 -15.51 44.88 -17.71
N GLU A 157 -14.35 44.91 -18.37
CA GLU A 157 -14.23 44.79 -19.82
C GLU A 157 -13.32 43.62 -20.25
N ARG A 158 -13.35 43.27 -21.54
CA ARG A 158 -12.65 42.10 -22.13
C ARG A 158 -11.13 42.32 -22.15
N ASP A 159 -10.50 42.12 -21.00
CA ASP A 159 -9.05 42.21 -20.89
C ASP A 159 -8.43 40.87 -21.25
N GLU A 160 -7.43 40.86 -22.12
CA GLU A 160 -6.68 39.69 -22.51
C GLU A 160 -5.67 39.34 -21.42
N VAL A 161 -5.34 38.03 -21.30
CA VAL A 161 -4.39 37.49 -20.32
C VAL A 161 -3.04 38.21 -20.41
N GLN A 162 -2.55 38.51 -21.62
CA GLN A 162 -1.30 39.23 -21.82
C GLN A 162 -1.23 40.62 -21.18
N GLU A 163 -2.37 41.25 -20.88
CA GLU A 163 -2.44 42.55 -20.22
C GLU A 163 -2.42 42.42 -18.69
N ALA A 164 -2.82 41.26 -18.17
CA ALA A 164 -2.93 41.00 -16.75
C ALA A 164 -1.76 40.14 -16.18
N MET A 165 -1.10 39.37 -17.03
CA MET A 165 -0.03 38.44 -16.62
C MET A 165 1.23 39.20 -16.16
N THR A 166 2.04 38.54 -15.36
CA THR A 166 3.43 38.93 -15.10
C THR A 166 4.31 38.39 -16.23
N ASP A 167 5.01 39.25 -16.97
CA ASP A 167 5.84 38.92 -18.14
C ASP A 167 7.31 38.59 -17.79
N GLU A 168 7.82 39.08 -16.67
CA GLU A 168 9.14 38.73 -16.15
C GLU A 168 9.05 37.41 -15.33
N VAL A 169 9.08 36.26 -16.01
CA VAL A 169 8.94 34.94 -15.38
C VAL A 169 10.27 34.39 -14.95
N ILE A 170 10.36 33.99 -13.69
CA ILE A 170 11.48 33.20 -13.18
C ILE A 170 11.19 31.74 -13.46
N THR A 171 12.04 31.10 -14.25
CA THR A 171 11.93 29.69 -14.65
C THR A 171 13.07 28.85 -14.04
N ALA A 172 12.91 27.53 -14.05
CA ALA A 172 13.92 26.56 -13.63
C ALA A 172 14.14 25.50 -14.72
N PRO A 173 15.32 24.85 -14.76
CA PRO A 173 15.56 23.72 -15.65
C PRO A 173 14.85 22.43 -15.18
N GLU A 174 14.78 21.41 -16.05
CA GLU A 174 14.09 20.15 -15.77
C GLU A 174 14.68 19.33 -14.62
N ASP A 175 15.96 19.53 -14.32
CA ASP A 175 16.68 18.87 -13.23
C ASP A 175 16.67 19.65 -11.91
N VAL A 176 15.85 20.68 -11.80
CA VAL A 176 15.74 21.52 -10.61
C VAL A 176 15.38 20.68 -9.37
N THR A 177 16.16 20.86 -8.30
CA THR A 177 15.86 20.25 -7.00
C THR A 177 14.84 21.07 -6.19
N ALA A 178 14.16 20.42 -5.24
CA ALA A 178 13.23 21.10 -4.33
C ALA A 178 13.89 22.27 -3.56
N ARG A 179 15.19 22.14 -3.25
CA ARG A 179 15.96 23.18 -2.56
C ARG A 179 16.19 24.39 -3.46
N GLU A 180 16.65 24.15 -4.68
CA GLU A 180 16.92 25.22 -5.66
C GLU A 180 15.63 25.97 -6.03
N ALA A 181 14.53 25.22 -6.29
CA ALA A 181 13.22 25.81 -6.54
C ALA A 181 12.77 26.68 -5.35
N LEU A 182 12.97 26.22 -4.11
CA LEU A 182 12.62 26.97 -2.91
C LEU A 182 13.48 28.23 -2.75
N GLU A 183 14.80 28.16 -3.05
CA GLU A 183 15.70 29.31 -3.04
C GLU A 183 15.24 30.39 -4.04
N LEU A 184 14.87 29.99 -5.29
CA LEU A 184 14.27 30.88 -6.28
C LEU A 184 12.96 31.52 -5.77
N MET A 185 12.08 30.72 -5.18
CA MET A 185 10.79 31.20 -4.64
C MET A 185 10.99 32.24 -3.53
N TYR A 186 11.96 32.03 -2.63
CA TYR A 186 12.24 33.00 -1.56
C TYR A 186 12.94 34.26 -2.07
N GLU A 187 13.89 34.14 -2.99
CA GLU A 187 14.62 35.28 -3.55
C GLU A 187 13.70 36.22 -4.31
N HIS A 188 12.82 35.65 -5.15
CA HIS A 188 11.92 36.42 -6.01
C HIS A 188 10.51 36.65 -5.41
N LYS A 189 10.22 36.07 -4.21
CA LYS A 189 8.92 36.18 -3.51
C LYS A 189 7.75 35.64 -4.35
N ILE A 190 7.98 34.51 -5.01
CA ILE A 190 7.01 33.81 -5.85
C ILE A 190 6.64 32.45 -5.23
N GLU A 191 5.47 31.93 -5.56
CA GLU A 191 4.98 30.64 -5.05
C GLU A 191 4.99 29.54 -6.11
N ARG A 192 5.33 29.90 -7.36
CA ARG A 192 5.35 29.00 -8.51
C ARG A 192 6.55 29.29 -9.39
N VAL A 193 7.19 28.22 -9.87
CA VAL A 193 8.31 28.32 -10.81
C VAL A 193 8.02 27.39 -11.98
N PRO A 194 7.73 27.91 -13.17
CA PRO A 194 7.65 27.12 -14.38
C PRO A 194 8.99 26.43 -14.66
N VAL A 195 8.94 25.17 -15.03
CA VAL A 195 10.10 24.38 -15.46
C VAL A 195 10.11 24.34 -16.97
N VAL A 196 11.28 24.64 -17.55
CA VAL A 196 11.42 24.78 -19.00
C VAL A 196 12.60 23.98 -19.53
N ASP A 197 12.53 23.61 -20.81
CA ASP A 197 13.64 23.04 -21.55
C ASP A 197 14.64 24.12 -22.04
N GLU A 198 15.70 23.69 -22.76
CA GLU A 198 16.71 24.59 -23.33
C GLU A 198 16.14 25.62 -24.35
N GLN A 199 14.94 25.40 -24.86
CA GLN A 199 14.23 26.26 -25.81
C GLN A 199 13.17 27.15 -25.15
N ASN A 200 13.14 27.22 -23.79
CA ASN A 200 12.16 27.94 -22.98
C ASN A 200 10.73 27.41 -23.12
N ARG A 201 10.54 26.16 -23.53
CA ARG A 201 9.22 25.51 -23.60
C ARG A 201 8.86 24.92 -22.24
N LEU A 202 7.62 25.09 -21.84
CA LEU A 202 7.10 24.58 -20.57
C LEU A 202 7.15 23.05 -20.55
N THR A 203 7.84 22.49 -19.56
CA THR A 203 7.90 21.05 -19.30
C THR A 203 7.30 20.66 -17.95
N GLY A 204 7.01 21.65 -17.10
CA GLY A 204 6.38 21.43 -15.81
C GLY A 204 6.24 22.68 -14.96
N LEU A 205 5.75 22.51 -13.75
CA LEU A 205 5.56 23.57 -12.76
C LEU A 205 5.94 23.07 -11.36
N VAL A 206 6.78 23.81 -10.66
CA VAL A 206 7.05 23.58 -9.22
C VAL A 206 6.26 24.61 -8.41
N THR A 207 5.60 24.15 -7.33
CA THR A 207 4.84 25.02 -6.43
C THR A 207 5.40 25.00 -5.01
N MET A 208 5.30 26.14 -4.30
CA MET A 208 5.65 26.24 -2.88
C MET A 208 4.87 25.22 -2.04
N GLN A 209 3.58 25.07 -2.32
CA GLN A 209 2.72 24.10 -1.62
C GLN A 209 3.21 22.66 -1.81
N GLY A 210 3.58 22.26 -3.03
CA GLY A 210 4.13 20.93 -3.32
C GLY A 210 5.43 20.66 -2.56
N ILE A 211 6.34 21.66 -2.49
CA ILE A 211 7.59 21.52 -1.72
C ILE A 211 7.32 21.39 -0.22
N LEU A 212 6.40 22.21 0.34
CA LEU A 212 6.07 22.15 1.77
C LEU A 212 5.40 20.82 2.13
N GLN A 213 4.49 20.34 1.30
CA GLN A 213 3.84 19.05 1.47
C GLN A 213 4.86 17.89 1.46
N ARG A 214 5.84 17.90 0.55
CA ARG A 214 6.94 16.91 0.58
C ARG A 214 7.77 16.96 1.86
N ARG A 215 7.96 18.13 2.46
CA ARG A 215 8.68 18.27 3.75
C ARG A 215 7.89 17.75 4.95
N GLU A 216 6.58 17.80 4.91
CA GLU A 216 5.71 17.24 5.94
C GLU A 216 5.83 15.71 6.01
N TYR A 217 6.03 15.06 4.86
CA TYR A 217 6.16 13.61 4.74
C TYR A 217 7.62 13.16 4.56
N ASN A 218 8.47 13.46 5.55
CA ASN A 218 9.91 13.10 5.50
C ASN A 218 10.13 11.59 5.46
N ASN A 219 9.18 10.80 5.96
CA ASN A 219 9.25 9.34 6.02
C ASN A 219 8.58 8.65 4.81
N ALA A 220 8.18 9.40 3.78
CA ALA A 220 7.49 8.83 2.64
C ALA A 220 8.35 7.81 1.89
N ALA A 221 7.75 6.68 1.52
CA ALA A 221 8.36 5.67 0.67
C ALA A 221 8.29 6.13 -0.79
N ARG A 222 9.48 6.30 -1.42
CA ARG A 222 9.62 6.89 -2.76
C ARG A 222 10.54 6.05 -3.63
N ASP A 223 10.30 6.11 -4.94
CA ASP A 223 11.19 5.56 -5.95
C ASP A 223 12.39 6.50 -6.21
N ASP A 224 13.32 6.08 -7.08
CA ASP A 224 14.52 6.84 -7.45
C ASP A 224 14.20 8.18 -8.14
N GLU A 225 13.00 8.32 -8.71
CA GLU A 225 12.51 9.59 -9.29
C GLU A 225 11.83 10.48 -8.24
N GLY A 226 11.76 10.03 -6.99
CA GLY A 226 11.15 10.73 -5.87
C GLY A 226 9.62 10.72 -5.86
N ARG A 227 8.98 9.87 -6.67
CA ARG A 227 7.52 9.64 -6.67
C ARG A 227 7.17 8.61 -5.60
N LEU A 228 5.94 8.66 -5.11
CA LEU A 228 5.45 7.69 -4.11
C LEU A 228 5.49 6.26 -4.65
N LEU A 229 5.87 5.31 -3.80
CA LEU A 229 5.82 3.88 -4.15
C LEU A 229 4.38 3.39 -4.30
N CYS A 230 4.16 2.54 -5.30
CA CYS A 230 2.88 1.95 -5.62
C CYS A 230 3.01 0.44 -5.85
N GLY A 231 2.25 -0.35 -5.10
CA GLY A 231 2.07 -1.78 -5.35
C GLY A 231 0.73 -2.04 -6.06
N VAL A 232 0.68 -3.06 -6.89
CA VAL A 232 -0.54 -3.43 -7.64
C VAL A 232 -0.73 -4.94 -7.65
N ALA A 233 -1.94 -5.41 -7.35
CA ALA A 233 -2.28 -6.81 -7.48
C ALA A 233 -2.70 -7.16 -8.91
N VAL A 234 -2.17 -8.27 -9.42
CA VAL A 234 -2.51 -8.83 -10.73
C VAL A 234 -2.82 -10.32 -10.62
N GLY A 235 -3.62 -10.85 -11.54
CA GLY A 235 -3.86 -12.28 -11.64
C GLY A 235 -2.65 -13.02 -12.20
N PRO A 236 -2.47 -14.31 -11.88
CA PRO A 236 -1.30 -15.08 -12.33
C PRO A 236 -1.27 -15.35 -13.85
N PHE A 237 -2.35 -15.06 -14.56
CA PHE A 237 -2.49 -15.29 -16.01
C PHE A 237 -2.75 -13.97 -16.78
N SER A 238 -2.58 -12.82 -16.12
CA SER A 238 -2.92 -11.49 -16.66
C SER A 238 -1.65 -10.74 -17.08
N THR A 239 -0.83 -11.32 -17.97
CA THR A 239 0.47 -10.74 -18.41
C THR A 239 0.29 -9.36 -19.05
N GLU A 240 -0.72 -9.14 -19.90
CA GLU A 240 -0.98 -7.83 -20.52
C GLU A 240 -1.32 -6.76 -19.48
N ARG A 241 -2.12 -7.13 -18.46
CA ARG A 241 -2.44 -6.25 -17.35
C ARG A 241 -1.22 -5.90 -16.51
N ALA A 242 -0.31 -6.87 -16.30
CA ALA A 242 0.95 -6.66 -15.58
C ALA A 242 1.85 -5.66 -16.33
N ILE A 243 1.97 -5.79 -17.65
CA ILE A 243 2.72 -4.86 -18.51
C ILE A 243 2.13 -3.45 -18.41
N ARG A 244 0.80 -3.30 -18.51
CA ARG A 244 0.14 -1.99 -18.37
C ARG A 244 0.33 -1.36 -17.00
N ALA A 245 0.38 -2.16 -15.94
CA ALA A 245 0.64 -1.67 -14.59
C ALA A 245 2.10 -1.18 -14.44
N ASP A 246 3.06 -1.91 -14.99
CA ASP A 246 4.47 -1.56 -15.04
C ASP A 246 4.69 -0.26 -15.83
N GLU A 247 4.14 -0.16 -17.05
CA GLU A 247 4.19 1.04 -17.89
C GLU A 247 3.56 2.27 -17.21
N ALA A 248 2.53 2.07 -16.37
CA ALA A 248 1.92 3.13 -15.57
C ALA A 248 2.78 3.55 -14.36
N GLY A 249 3.88 2.82 -14.06
CA GLY A 249 4.85 3.12 -13.01
C GLY A 249 4.64 2.37 -11.70
N ALA A 250 3.95 1.24 -11.68
CA ALA A 250 3.91 0.36 -10.50
C ALA A 250 5.33 -0.09 -10.15
N ASN A 251 5.70 -0.02 -8.86
CA ASN A 251 7.03 -0.44 -8.40
C ASN A 251 7.09 -1.93 -8.08
N VAL A 252 5.97 -2.49 -7.60
CA VAL A 252 5.87 -3.90 -7.20
C VAL A 252 4.54 -4.47 -7.69
N LEU A 253 4.60 -5.55 -8.44
CA LEU A 253 3.45 -6.34 -8.85
C LEU A 253 3.25 -7.52 -7.90
N PHE A 254 2.05 -7.67 -7.36
CA PHE A 254 1.68 -8.75 -6.48
C PHE A 254 0.85 -9.78 -7.26
N ILE A 255 1.42 -10.95 -7.53
CA ILE A 255 0.63 -12.08 -8.03
C ILE A 255 -0.28 -12.51 -6.88
N ASP A 256 -1.57 -12.21 -7.01
CA ASP A 256 -2.55 -12.40 -5.95
C ASP A 256 -3.54 -13.52 -6.29
N CYS A 257 -3.34 -14.67 -5.65
CA CYS A 257 -4.22 -15.83 -5.76
C CYS A 257 -4.31 -16.59 -4.44
N ALA A 258 -5.35 -17.41 -4.30
CA ALA A 258 -5.60 -18.16 -3.07
C ALA A 258 -4.51 -19.18 -2.75
N HIS A 259 -3.81 -19.72 -3.77
CA HIS A 259 -2.77 -20.74 -3.62
C HIS A 259 -1.76 -20.68 -4.77
N ALA A 260 -0.64 -20.01 -4.54
CA ALA A 260 0.39 -19.80 -5.56
C ALA A 260 1.26 -21.06 -5.81
N HIS A 261 1.26 -22.04 -4.91
CA HIS A 261 1.95 -23.31 -5.13
C HIS A 261 1.13 -24.26 -6.04
N ASN A 262 0.60 -23.71 -7.11
CA ASN A 262 -0.03 -24.43 -8.22
C ASN A 262 0.88 -24.27 -9.45
N ARG A 263 1.20 -25.39 -10.13
CA ARG A 263 2.15 -25.37 -11.26
C ARG A 263 1.80 -24.33 -12.32
N ASN A 264 0.52 -24.20 -12.69
CA ASN A 264 0.10 -23.22 -13.71
C ASN A 264 0.30 -21.78 -13.21
N VAL A 265 0.05 -21.53 -11.92
CA VAL A 265 0.29 -20.22 -11.29
C VAL A 265 1.78 -19.88 -11.28
N VAL A 266 2.64 -20.87 -10.94
CA VAL A 266 4.10 -20.68 -10.95
C VAL A 266 4.60 -20.34 -12.36
N GLU A 267 4.09 -21.03 -13.39
CA GLU A 267 4.46 -20.76 -14.78
C GLU A 267 3.98 -19.40 -15.25
N GLY A 268 2.72 -19.00 -14.94
CA GLY A 268 2.21 -17.68 -15.26
C GLY A 268 2.93 -16.55 -14.52
N ALA A 269 3.29 -16.75 -13.25
CA ALA A 269 4.09 -15.80 -12.49
C ALA A 269 5.49 -15.57 -13.09
N LYS A 270 6.12 -16.64 -13.61
CA LYS A 270 7.40 -16.55 -14.34
C LYS A 270 7.25 -15.75 -15.64
N GLU A 271 6.20 -16.01 -16.40
CA GLU A 271 5.91 -15.27 -17.64
C GLU A 271 5.73 -13.78 -17.37
N ILE A 272 5.01 -13.43 -16.30
CA ILE A 272 4.86 -12.02 -15.86
C ILE A 272 6.23 -11.45 -15.50
N LYS A 273 7.02 -12.14 -14.66
CA LYS A 273 8.36 -11.64 -14.25
C LYS A 273 9.30 -11.41 -15.44
N GLU A 274 9.23 -12.22 -16.47
CA GLU A 274 10.02 -12.06 -17.70
C GLU A 274 9.53 -10.91 -18.59
N SER A 275 8.33 -10.38 -18.33
CA SER A 275 7.65 -9.39 -19.20
C SER A 275 7.63 -7.97 -18.62
N VAL A 276 8.08 -7.76 -17.38
CA VAL A 276 8.01 -6.48 -16.66
C VAL A 276 9.35 -6.13 -16.01
N ASP A 277 9.58 -4.83 -15.80
CA ASP A 277 10.75 -4.31 -15.08
C ASP A 277 10.47 -4.20 -13.56
N ALA A 278 9.20 -4.00 -13.17
CA ALA A 278 8.78 -3.96 -11.78
C ALA A 278 9.11 -5.26 -11.03
N ASP A 279 9.35 -5.15 -9.72
CA ASP A 279 9.53 -6.34 -8.88
C ASP A 279 8.24 -7.15 -8.78
N VAL A 280 8.36 -8.48 -8.75
CA VAL A 280 7.23 -9.41 -8.69
C VAL A 280 7.23 -10.18 -7.37
N VAL A 281 6.25 -9.91 -6.53
CA VAL A 281 5.95 -10.64 -5.29
C VAL A 281 4.91 -11.72 -5.57
N VAL A 282 5.21 -12.97 -5.22
CA VAL A 282 4.32 -14.11 -5.51
C VAL A 282 3.62 -14.59 -4.24
N GLY A 283 2.31 -14.73 -4.28
CA GLY A 283 1.49 -15.22 -3.16
C GLY A 283 0.07 -15.66 -3.56
N ASN A 284 -0.66 -16.33 -2.66
CA ASN A 284 -0.24 -16.65 -1.29
C ASN A 284 0.30 -18.07 -1.20
N ILE A 285 1.28 -18.23 -0.35
CA ILE A 285 1.88 -19.55 -0.02
C ILE A 285 1.85 -19.77 1.50
N GLY A 286 2.19 -20.99 1.95
CA GLY A 286 2.21 -21.30 3.37
C GLY A 286 3.15 -22.43 3.77
N THR A 287 4.00 -22.92 2.86
CA THR A 287 4.88 -24.08 3.10
C THR A 287 6.29 -23.83 2.59
N ARG A 288 7.25 -24.58 3.14
CA ARG A 288 8.66 -24.60 2.73
C ARG A 288 8.81 -24.95 1.25
N GLU A 289 8.11 -25.99 0.80
CA GLU A 289 8.18 -26.50 -0.57
C GLU A 289 7.71 -25.45 -1.58
N ALA A 290 6.68 -24.67 -1.23
CA ALA A 290 6.23 -23.56 -2.06
C ALA A 290 7.32 -22.49 -2.20
N ALA A 291 8.01 -22.17 -1.11
CA ALA A 291 9.11 -21.21 -1.15
C ALA A 291 10.27 -21.71 -2.03
N GLU A 292 10.65 -23.00 -1.91
CA GLU A 292 11.72 -23.62 -2.70
C GLU A 292 11.47 -23.53 -4.21
N ASP A 293 10.21 -23.65 -4.64
CA ASP A 293 9.84 -23.56 -6.06
C ASP A 293 9.80 -22.10 -6.59
N LEU A 294 9.69 -21.09 -5.71
CA LEU A 294 9.47 -19.70 -6.10
C LEU A 294 10.71 -18.80 -5.96
N VAL A 295 11.59 -19.04 -4.99
CA VAL A 295 12.76 -18.17 -4.69
C VAL A 295 13.74 -18.02 -5.85
N GLY A 296 13.66 -18.87 -6.87
CA GLY A 296 14.55 -18.80 -8.04
C GLY A 296 14.18 -17.70 -9.04
N PHE A 297 13.01 -17.05 -8.91
CA PHE A 297 12.57 -16.02 -9.84
C PHE A 297 11.75 -14.89 -9.20
N ALA A 298 11.07 -15.14 -8.06
CA ALA A 298 10.27 -14.14 -7.38
C ALA A 298 11.16 -13.15 -6.60
N ASP A 299 10.86 -11.86 -6.67
CA ASP A 299 11.58 -10.82 -5.93
C ASP A 299 11.08 -10.68 -4.48
N GLY A 300 9.95 -11.30 -4.15
CA GLY A 300 9.39 -11.39 -2.80
C GLY A 300 8.33 -12.47 -2.69
N LEU A 301 8.06 -12.95 -1.46
CA LEU A 301 7.08 -14.00 -1.19
C LEU A 301 6.00 -13.50 -0.22
N LYS A 302 4.72 -13.70 -0.56
CA LYS A 302 3.58 -13.33 0.29
C LYS A 302 2.97 -14.57 0.93
N VAL A 303 2.93 -14.61 2.26
CA VAL A 303 2.63 -15.80 3.08
C VAL A 303 1.33 -15.65 3.83
N GLY A 304 0.39 -16.56 3.59
CA GLY A 304 -0.88 -16.60 4.32
C GLY A 304 -1.96 -17.40 3.60
N ILE A 305 -2.26 -18.61 4.10
CA ILE A 305 -3.36 -19.45 3.60
C ILE A 305 -4.46 -19.48 4.65
N GLY A 306 -5.49 -18.65 4.44
CA GLY A 306 -6.70 -18.59 5.28
C GLY A 306 -6.58 -17.91 6.66
N PRO A 307 -5.60 -17.03 6.97
CA PRO A 307 -5.53 -16.37 8.27
C PRO A 307 -6.41 -15.12 8.37
N GLY A 308 -6.91 -14.58 7.26
CA GLY A 308 -7.69 -13.34 7.21
C GLY A 308 -8.99 -13.41 8.02
N SER A 309 -9.38 -12.29 8.65
CA SER A 309 -10.57 -12.22 9.54
C SER A 309 -11.91 -12.49 8.85
N ILE A 310 -11.97 -12.31 7.53
CA ILE A 310 -13.15 -12.56 6.69
C ILE A 310 -12.92 -13.70 5.70
N CYS A 311 -11.79 -14.39 5.81
CA CYS A 311 -11.46 -15.56 5.00
C CYS A 311 -12.09 -16.81 5.62
N THR A 312 -12.78 -17.60 4.82
CA THR A 312 -13.39 -18.88 5.22
C THR A 312 -12.74 -20.09 4.55
N THR A 313 -11.62 -19.92 3.84
CA THR A 313 -10.90 -20.97 3.13
C THR A 313 -10.66 -22.20 4.01
N ARG A 314 -10.18 -22.02 5.24
CA ARG A 314 -9.88 -23.15 6.16
C ARG A 314 -11.13 -23.94 6.56
N VAL A 315 -12.29 -23.28 6.61
CA VAL A 315 -13.55 -23.94 6.96
C VAL A 315 -14.19 -24.60 5.74
N VAL A 316 -14.10 -23.96 4.57
CA VAL A 316 -14.74 -24.42 3.33
C VAL A 316 -13.90 -25.53 2.67
N SER A 317 -12.60 -25.30 2.50
CA SER A 317 -11.70 -26.26 1.82
C SER A 317 -11.01 -27.25 2.77
N GLY A 318 -10.95 -26.94 4.07
CA GLY A 318 -10.17 -27.69 5.05
C GLY A 318 -8.65 -27.48 4.94
N ALA A 319 -8.19 -26.61 4.03
CA ALA A 319 -6.77 -26.34 3.80
C ALA A 319 -6.33 -25.03 4.49
N GLY A 320 -5.09 -24.97 4.97
CA GLY A 320 -4.50 -23.78 5.58
C GLY A 320 -3.27 -24.09 6.42
N MET A 321 -2.55 -23.03 6.82
CA MET A 321 -1.40 -23.13 7.71
C MET A 321 -1.47 -22.04 8.77
N PRO A 322 -1.27 -22.33 10.07
CA PRO A 322 -1.13 -21.31 11.12
C PRO A 322 0.04 -20.36 10.85
N GLN A 323 -0.19 -19.06 11.07
CA GLN A 323 0.60 -18.00 10.42
C GLN A 323 2.06 -17.94 10.90
N ILE A 324 2.34 -18.08 12.19
CA ILE A 324 3.73 -18.08 12.70
C ILE A 324 4.54 -19.22 12.07
N THR A 325 3.98 -20.42 12.02
CA THR A 325 4.64 -21.58 11.41
C THR A 325 4.82 -21.38 9.90
N ALA A 326 3.80 -20.85 9.19
CA ALA A 326 3.90 -20.61 7.76
C ALA A 326 5.04 -19.62 7.44
N VAL A 327 5.08 -18.48 8.15
CA VAL A 327 6.10 -17.45 7.96
C VAL A 327 7.49 -18.01 8.25
N SER A 328 7.68 -18.70 9.37
CA SER A 328 9.00 -19.25 9.75
C SER A 328 9.51 -20.27 8.72
N GLN A 329 8.65 -21.16 8.21
CA GLN A 329 9.06 -22.17 7.22
C GLN A 329 9.45 -21.55 5.88
N VAL A 330 8.72 -20.52 5.44
CA VAL A 330 9.03 -19.80 4.20
C VAL A 330 10.28 -18.95 4.37
N ALA A 331 10.44 -18.24 5.49
CA ALA A 331 11.61 -17.41 5.79
C ALA A 331 12.91 -18.21 5.88
N ASP A 332 12.86 -19.45 6.41
CA ASP A 332 14.01 -20.38 6.44
C ASP A 332 14.57 -20.70 5.04
N VAL A 333 13.74 -20.64 4.01
CA VAL A 333 14.15 -20.82 2.61
C VAL A 333 14.54 -19.49 2.00
N ALA A 334 13.66 -18.50 2.06
CA ALA A 334 13.77 -17.21 1.40
C ALA A 334 15.04 -16.45 1.81
N SER A 335 15.42 -16.50 3.10
CA SER A 335 16.64 -15.86 3.62
C SER A 335 17.93 -16.34 2.98
N LYS A 336 17.98 -17.55 2.44
CA LYS A 336 19.17 -18.11 1.76
C LYS A 336 19.37 -17.53 0.36
N TYR A 337 18.31 -16.95 -0.20
CA TYR A 337 18.27 -16.38 -1.54
C TYR A 337 18.10 -14.87 -1.52
N ASP A 338 18.11 -14.26 -0.32
CA ASP A 338 17.89 -12.82 -0.09
C ASP A 338 16.54 -12.33 -0.66
N VAL A 339 15.49 -13.17 -0.56
CA VAL A 339 14.14 -12.86 -1.00
C VAL A 339 13.30 -12.44 0.20
N PRO A 340 12.75 -11.21 0.25
CA PRO A 340 11.90 -10.75 1.33
C PRO A 340 10.60 -11.53 1.47
N VAL A 341 10.12 -11.63 2.71
CA VAL A 341 8.89 -12.35 3.08
C VAL A 341 7.87 -11.38 3.66
N ILE A 342 6.64 -11.40 3.13
CA ILE A 342 5.52 -10.60 3.59
C ILE A 342 4.51 -11.50 4.30
N ALA A 343 4.23 -11.25 5.58
CA ALA A 343 3.20 -11.96 6.32
C ALA A 343 1.83 -11.32 6.06
N ASP A 344 0.95 -12.04 5.36
CA ASP A 344 -0.36 -11.54 4.94
C ASP A 344 -1.49 -12.19 5.73
N GLY A 345 -2.23 -11.35 6.48
CA GLY A 345 -3.44 -11.72 7.21
C GLY A 345 -3.24 -12.25 8.63
N GLY A 346 -4.33 -12.25 9.38
CA GLY A 346 -4.38 -12.70 10.78
C GLY A 346 -3.89 -11.68 11.82
N ILE A 347 -3.35 -10.55 11.40
CA ILE A 347 -2.79 -9.49 12.24
C ILE A 347 -3.90 -8.57 12.73
N ARG A 348 -4.06 -8.42 14.03
CA ARG A 348 -5.09 -7.61 14.69
C ARG A 348 -4.52 -6.48 15.53
N TYR A 349 -3.31 -6.67 16.05
CA TYR A 349 -2.60 -5.77 16.95
C TYR A 349 -1.16 -5.58 16.49
N SER A 350 -0.52 -4.52 16.96
CA SER A 350 0.93 -4.29 16.72
C SER A 350 1.78 -5.45 17.27
N GLY A 351 1.35 -6.08 18.36
CA GLY A 351 1.99 -7.28 18.89
C GLY A 351 1.96 -8.47 17.93
N ASP A 352 0.91 -8.63 17.10
CA ASP A 352 0.87 -9.67 16.07
C ASP A 352 1.85 -9.33 14.92
N ALA A 353 1.91 -8.04 14.52
CA ALA A 353 2.81 -7.58 13.48
C ALA A 353 4.28 -7.84 13.84
N ILE A 354 4.70 -7.44 15.04
CA ILE A 354 6.10 -7.64 15.46
C ILE A 354 6.44 -9.12 15.69
N LYS A 355 5.46 -9.97 16.05
CA LYS A 355 5.65 -11.44 16.08
C LYS A 355 5.84 -12.02 14.66
N ALA A 356 5.15 -11.48 13.65
CA ALA A 356 5.37 -11.88 12.26
C ALA A 356 6.81 -11.58 11.81
N ILE A 357 7.33 -10.36 12.14
CA ILE A 357 8.72 -9.99 11.89
C ILE A 357 9.68 -10.93 12.63
N ALA A 358 9.43 -11.23 13.91
CA ALA A 358 10.24 -12.19 14.69
C ALA A 358 10.23 -13.61 14.11
N ALA A 359 9.15 -14.00 13.43
CA ALA A 359 9.04 -15.28 12.74
C ALA A 359 9.80 -15.30 11.39
N GLY A 360 10.40 -14.19 10.98
CA GLY A 360 11.21 -14.07 9.78
C GLY A 360 10.61 -13.23 8.65
N ALA A 361 9.40 -12.66 8.80
CA ALA A 361 8.87 -11.73 7.81
C ALA A 361 9.69 -10.44 7.75
N ASP A 362 9.77 -9.82 6.58
CA ASP A 362 10.37 -8.51 6.36
C ASP A 362 9.33 -7.41 6.46
N ALA A 363 8.09 -7.72 6.07
CA ALA A 363 6.96 -6.81 6.16
C ALA A 363 5.65 -7.56 6.47
N VAL A 364 4.62 -6.81 6.80
CA VAL A 364 3.28 -7.33 7.10
C VAL A 364 2.23 -6.66 6.23
N MET A 365 1.26 -7.45 5.72
CA MET A 365 0.13 -6.94 4.95
C MET A 365 -1.14 -7.00 5.77
N LEU A 366 -1.86 -5.86 5.86
CA LEU A 366 -3.05 -5.71 6.68
C LEU A 366 -4.25 -5.26 5.84
N GLY A 367 -5.36 -6.03 5.92
CA GLY A 367 -6.64 -5.66 5.32
C GLY A 367 -7.61 -5.11 6.36
N SER A 368 -8.04 -5.97 7.29
CA SER A 368 -9.06 -5.61 8.29
C SER A 368 -8.66 -4.48 9.23
N TYR A 369 -7.37 -4.25 9.41
CA TYR A 369 -6.86 -3.19 10.27
C TYR A 369 -7.16 -1.81 9.68
N PHE A 370 -6.98 -1.65 8.36
CA PHE A 370 -7.17 -0.39 7.65
C PHE A 370 -8.57 -0.19 7.02
N ALA A 371 -9.39 -1.24 6.94
CA ALA A 371 -10.72 -1.16 6.34
C ALA A 371 -11.67 -0.14 6.99
N GLY A 372 -11.38 0.30 8.22
CA GLY A 372 -12.15 1.30 8.97
C GLY A 372 -11.65 2.74 8.82
N THR A 373 -10.54 2.98 8.12
CA THR A 373 -9.92 4.32 7.99
C THR A 373 -10.64 5.20 6.98
N ASP A 374 -10.40 6.51 7.05
CA ASP A 374 -11.01 7.50 6.15
C ASP A 374 -10.69 7.20 4.68
N GLU A 375 -9.44 6.85 4.39
CA GLU A 375 -8.89 6.66 3.06
C GLU A 375 -9.28 5.32 2.42
N ALA A 376 -9.81 4.36 3.20
CA ALA A 376 -10.32 3.12 2.63
C ALA A 376 -11.64 3.37 1.85
N PRO A 377 -11.84 2.74 0.67
CA PRO A 377 -13.00 3.02 -0.21
C PRO A 377 -14.33 2.44 0.28
N GLY A 378 -14.34 1.62 1.34
CA GLY A 378 -15.54 1.01 1.89
C GLY A 378 -16.61 2.04 2.29
N ARG A 379 -17.86 1.79 1.95
CA ARG A 379 -18.99 2.69 2.28
C ARG A 379 -19.16 2.83 3.79
N VAL A 380 -19.39 4.07 4.26
CA VAL A 380 -19.75 4.32 5.66
C VAL A 380 -21.20 3.93 5.89
N ILE A 381 -21.44 3.09 6.89
CA ILE A 381 -22.75 2.66 7.35
C ILE A 381 -22.94 2.96 8.84
N THR A 382 -24.14 3.24 9.27
CA THR A 382 -24.43 3.49 10.69
C THR A 382 -25.24 2.32 11.26
N MET A 383 -24.71 1.67 12.29
CA MET A 383 -25.38 0.60 13.02
C MET A 383 -25.37 0.92 14.52
N ASN A 384 -26.54 0.85 15.17
CA ASN A 384 -26.67 1.11 16.61
C ASN A 384 -26.05 2.44 17.06
N GLY A 385 -26.13 3.50 16.23
CA GLY A 385 -25.57 4.82 16.51
C GLY A 385 -24.05 4.96 16.35
N LYS A 386 -23.35 3.89 15.96
CA LYS A 386 -21.91 3.91 15.67
C LYS A 386 -21.67 3.83 14.17
N LYS A 387 -20.59 4.48 13.70
CA LYS A 387 -20.14 4.42 12.30
C LYS A 387 -19.29 3.18 12.06
N TYR A 388 -19.51 2.55 10.92
CA TYR A 388 -18.74 1.43 10.41
C TYR A 388 -18.42 1.66 8.94
N LYS A 389 -17.38 1.00 8.42
CA LYS A 389 -17.12 0.91 6.98
C LYS A 389 -17.35 -0.51 6.49
N GLN A 390 -17.91 -0.63 5.29
CA GLN A 390 -18.09 -1.92 4.62
C GLN A 390 -16.74 -2.57 4.39
N TYR A 391 -16.63 -3.87 4.65
CA TYR A 391 -15.44 -4.67 4.47
C TYR A 391 -15.82 -6.05 3.96
N ARG A 392 -15.22 -6.48 2.84
CA ARG A 392 -15.51 -7.79 2.24
C ARG A 392 -14.26 -8.53 1.81
N GLY A 393 -14.31 -9.86 1.90
CA GLY A 393 -13.27 -10.75 1.37
C GLY A 393 -13.31 -10.80 -0.15
N MET A 394 -12.15 -10.88 -0.79
CA MET A 394 -12.06 -11.02 -2.25
C MET A 394 -12.69 -12.32 -2.76
N GLY A 395 -12.79 -13.37 -1.92
CA GLY A 395 -13.54 -14.60 -2.18
C GLY A 395 -15.02 -14.55 -1.74
N SER A 396 -15.60 -13.39 -1.43
CA SER A 396 -17.03 -13.24 -1.15
C SER A 396 -17.83 -13.15 -2.44
N VAL A 397 -19.13 -13.51 -2.39
CA VAL A 397 -20.02 -13.44 -3.57
C VAL A 397 -20.06 -12.06 -4.17
N GLY A 398 -20.16 -11.00 -3.34
CA GLY A 398 -20.21 -9.63 -3.85
C GLY A 398 -18.89 -9.17 -4.50
N ALA A 399 -17.73 -9.65 -4.04
CA ALA A 399 -16.46 -9.35 -4.68
C ALA A 399 -16.29 -10.10 -6.02
N MET A 400 -16.69 -11.37 -6.06
CA MET A 400 -16.64 -12.20 -7.29
C MET A 400 -17.58 -11.69 -8.39
N LYS A 401 -18.74 -11.11 -8.02
CA LYS A 401 -19.69 -10.51 -8.98
C LYS A 401 -19.31 -9.10 -9.42
N GLY A 402 -18.64 -8.34 -8.57
CA GLY A 402 -18.28 -6.94 -8.82
C GLY A 402 -17.03 -6.74 -9.66
N GLY A 403 -16.32 -7.81 -10.03
CA GLY A 403 -15.09 -7.74 -10.79
C GLY A 403 -15.35 -7.56 -12.29
N ASP A 404 -14.93 -6.41 -12.84
CA ASP A 404 -14.84 -6.16 -14.29
C ASP A 404 -13.57 -6.77 -14.90
N SER A 405 -12.90 -7.70 -14.20
CA SER A 405 -11.69 -8.33 -14.68
C SER A 405 -11.97 -9.27 -15.86
N GLU A 406 -11.05 -9.33 -16.83
CA GLU A 406 -11.16 -10.23 -17.99
C GLU A 406 -11.31 -11.70 -17.61
N GLU A 407 -10.83 -12.11 -16.42
CA GLU A 407 -11.02 -13.47 -15.88
C GLU A 407 -12.51 -13.81 -15.69
N ASN A 408 -13.35 -12.83 -15.31
CA ASN A 408 -14.81 -13.02 -15.25
C ASN A 408 -15.48 -13.01 -16.65
N ARG A 409 -14.85 -12.38 -17.67
CA ARG A 409 -15.39 -12.35 -19.05
C ARG A 409 -15.24 -13.67 -19.80
N TYR A 410 -14.37 -14.58 -19.34
CA TYR A 410 -14.21 -15.92 -19.94
C TYR A 410 -15.21 -16.95 -19.41
N LEU A 411 -15.93 -16.64 -18.34
CA LEU A 411 -17.12 -17.40 -17.96
C LEU A 411 -18.25 -16.95 -18.90
N LYS A 412 -18.55 -17.75 -19.91
CA LYS A 412 -19.52 -17.46 -20.99
C LYS A 412 -20.97 -17.26 -20.52
N GLU A 413 -21.29 -17.51 -19.28
CA GLU A 413 -22.57 -17.26 -18.60
C GLU A 413 -22.22 -16.84 -17.17
N GLU A 414 -22.80 -15.76 -16.66
CA GLU A 414 -22.72 -15.46 -15.23
C GLU A 414 -23.33 -16.65 -14.46
N PRO A 415 -22.53 -17.34 -13.61
CA PRO A 415 -23.09 -18.45 -12.83
C PRO A 415 -24.23 -17.92 -11.96
N ASP A 416 -25.30 -18.72 -11.82
CA ASP A 416 -26.34 -18.41 -10.84
C ASP A 416 -25.73 -18.31 -9.44
N ASP A 417 -26.33 -17.50 -8.55
CA ASP A 417 -25.87 -17.28 -7.17
C ASP A 417 -25.58 -18.59 -6.40
N GLU A 418 -26.26 -19.66 -6.76
CA GLU A 418 -26.11 -21.00 -6.16
C GLU A 418 -24.87 -21.78 -6.67
N GLU A 419 -24.21 -21.32 -7.73
CA GLU A 419 -23.03 -21.99 -8.31
C GLU A 419 -21.69 -21.50 -7.72
N TYR A 420 -21.67 -20.32 -7.06
CA TYR A 420 -20.48 -19.83 -6.39
C TYR A 420 -20.21 -20.60 -5.09
N VAL A 421 -18.96 -20.99 -4.86
CA VAL A 421 -18.48 -21.52 -3.57
C VAL A 421 -17.60 -20.48 -2.91
N PRO A 422 -18.18 -19.54 -2.11
CA PRO A 422 -17.41 -18.46 -1.54
C PRO A 422 -16.46 -18.95 -0.43
N GLU A 423 -15.25 -18.43 -0.44
CA GLU A 423 -14.24 -18.62 0.61
C GLU A 423 -13.98 -17.34 1.41
N GLY A 424 -14.95 -16.44 1.44
CA GLY A 424 -14.93 -15.19 2.19
C GLY A 424 -16.34 -14.68 2.49
N VAL A 425 -16.43 -13.78 3.48
CA VAL A 425 -17.69 -13.16 3.90
C VAL A 425 -17.66 -11.65 3.68
N GLU A 426 -18.87 -11.06 3.67
CA GLU A 426 -19.05 -9.61 3.73
C GLU A 426 -19.34 -9.19 5.17
N ALA A 427 -18.70 -8.12 5.63
CA ALA A 427 -18.73 -7.64 7.01
C ALA A 427 -18.65 -6.11 7.07
N ALA A 428 -18.58 -5.59 8.28
CA ALA A 428 -18.28 -4.18 8.53
C ALA A 428 -17.24 -4.04 9.64
N LYS A 429 -16.38 -3.02 9.51
CA LYS A 429 -15.39 -2.69 10.52
C LYS A 429 -15.75 -1.37 11.19
N PRO A 430 -15.55 -1.22 12.52
CA PRO A 430 -15.70 0.07 13.17
C PRO A 430 -14.88 1.15 12.43
N TYR A 431 -15.49 2.32 12.27
CA TYR A 431 -14.79 3.49 11.74
C TYR A 431 -13.73 3.96 12.71
N LYS A 432 -12.54 4.29 12.22
CA LYS A 432 -11.33 4.53 13.01
C LYS A 432 -10.71 5.94 12.83
N GLY A 433 -11.13 6.71 11.82
CA GLY A 433 -10.50 7.98 11.45
C GLY A 433 -9.33 7.80 10.49
N SER A 434 -8.32 8.67 10.54
CA SER A 434 -7.24 8.70 9.54
C SER A 434 -6.28 7.51 9.63
N LEU A 435 -5.79 7.07 8.46
CA LEU A 435 -4.76 6.05 8.33
C LEU A 435 -3.48 6.43 9.08
N ALA A 436 -3.06 7.69 9.01
CA ALA A 436 -1.86 8.17 9.70
C ALA A 436 -1.91 7.91 11.21
N SER A 437 -3.08 8.14 11.85
CA SER A 437 -3.25 7.86 13.28
C SER A 437 -3.14 6.36 13.60
N GLU A 438 -3.75 5.51 12.78
CA GLU A 438 -3.67 4.05 12.95
C GLU A 438 -2.25 3.52 12.75
N LEU A 439 -1.53 4.02 11.73
CA LEU A 439 -0.14 3.66 11.48
C LEU A 439 0.78 4.09 12.63
N HIS A 440 0.58 5.29 13.18
CA HIS A 440 1.35 5.76 14.34
C HIS A 440 1.21 4.80 15.54
N GLN A 441 -0.02 4.34 15.84
CA GLN A 441 -0.25 3.37 16.90
C GLN A 441 0.40 2.01 16.61
N LEU A 442 0.32 1.56 15.35
CA LEU A 442 0.87 0.28 14.93
C LEU A 442 2.41 0.28 14.98
N THR A 443 3.05 1.30 14.41
CA THR A 443 4.51 1.46 14.40
C THR A 443 5.08 1.65 15.80
N GLY A 444 4.47 2.51 16.63
CA GLY A 444 4.88 2.70 18.01
C GLY A 444 4.80 1.42 18.84
N GLY A 445 3.76 0.59 18.62
CA GLY A 445 3.67 -0.72 19.25
C GLY A 445 4.73 -1.72 18.76
N MET A 446 5.12 -1.68 17.48
CA MET A 446 6.20 -2.50 16.92
C MET A 446 7.56 -2.06 17.49
N GLN A 447 7.85 -0.77 17.55
CA GLN A 447 9.05 -0.20 18.16
C GLN A 447 9.17 -0.57 19.64
N SER A 448 8.04 -0.52 20.39
CA SER A 448 8.01 -1.01 21.75
C SER A 448 8.42 -2.48 21.85
N GLY A 449 7.94 -3.34 20.94
CA GLY A 449 8.33 -4.75 20.85
C GLY A 449 9.84 -4.93 20.59
N MET A 450 10.43 -4.11 19.73
CA MET A 450 11.88 -4.10 19.47
C MET A 450 12.66 -3.66 20.71
N GLY A 451 12.22 -2.62 21.39
CA GLY A 451 12.80 -2.16 22.66
C GLY A 451 12.80 -3.25 23.72
N TYR A 452 11.72 -4.03 23.89
CA TYR A 452 11.69 -5.17 24.83
C TYR A 452 12.68 -6.29 24.49
N VAL A 453 13.05 -6.46 23.23
CA VAL A 453 14.03 -7.47 22.78
C VAL A 453 15.45 -6.88 22.76
N GLY A 454 15.58 -5.55 22.74
CA GLY A 454 16.84 -4.81 22.69
C GLY A 454 17.47 -4.85 21.30
N ALA A 455 16.71 -4.55 20.25
CA ALA A 455 17.15 -4.52 18.87
C ALA A 455 16.87 -3.14 18.26
N GLU A 456 17.88 -2.54 17.59
CA GLU A 456 17.77 -1.24 16.95
C GLU A 456 17.18 -1.34 15.52
N THR A 457 17.37 -2.47 14.84
CA THR A 457 16.95 -2.69 13.46
C THR A 457 16.15 -3.97 13.29
N ILE A 458 15.37 -4.07 12.21
CA ILE A 458 14.62 -5.29 11.87
C ILE A 458 15.53 -6.51 11.69
N PRO A 459 16.66 -6.46 10.97
CA PRO A 459 17.58 -7.59 10.88
C PRO A 459 18.09 -8.05 12.25
N GLU A 460 18.52 -7.12 13.12
CA GLU A 460 18.95 -7.45 14.48
C GLU A 460 17.81 -8.06 15.31
N PHE A 461 16.61 -7.50 15.16
CA PHE A 461 15.42 -8.02 15.85
C PHE A 461 15.11 -9.46 15.46
N LYS A 462 15.17 -9.81 14.18
CA LYS A 462 14.98 -11.20 13.71
C LYS A 462 15.99 -12.17 14.32
N GLU A 463 17.24 -11.76 14.47
CA GLU A 463 18.28 -12.59 15.07
C GLU A 463 18.12 -12.74 16.59
N ARG A 464 17.70 -11.65 17.27
CA ARG A 464 17.61 -11.63 18.73
C ARG A 464 16.29 -12.19 19.27
N ALA A 465 15.20 -12.09 18.52
CA ALA A 465 13.88 -12.49 18.98
C ALA A 465 13.80 -13.96 19.35
N GLU A 466 13.16 -14.25 20.49
CA GLU A 466 12.87 -15.60 20.95
C GLU A 466 11.40 -15.71 21.33
N PHE A 467 10.76 -16.79 20.94
CA PHE A 467 9.38 -17.06 21.33
C PHE A 467 9.30 -17.90 22.59
N VAL A 468 8.29 -17.61 23.41
CA VAL A 468 7.79 -18.52 24.44
C VAL A 468 6.36 -18.92 24.07
N ARG A 469 6.04 -20.19 24.27
CA ARG A 469 4.68 -20.70 24.04
C ARG A 469 3.77 -20.30 25.18
N VAL A 470 2.53 -19.93 24.87
CA VAL A 470 1.52 -19.44 25.79
C VAL A 470 0.38 -20.46 25.92
N SER A 471 -0.05 -20.75 27.14
CA SER A 471 -1.26 -21.54 27.37
C SER A 471 -2.52 -20.68 27.19
N SER A 472 -3.70 -21.31 27.10
CA SER A 472 -4.97 -20.60 27.04
C SER A 472 -5.19 -19.66 28.26
N ALA A 473 -4.66 -20.03 29.43
CA ALA A 473 -4.70 -19.17 30.62
C ALA A 473 -3.79 -17.95 30.47
N GLY A 474 -2.56 -18.13 29.95
CA GLY A 474 -1.65 -17.01 29.66
C GLY A 474 -2.16 -16.10 28.54
N GLN A 475 -2.91 -16.63 27.59
CA GLN A 475 -3.57 -15.83 26.56
C GLN A 475 -4.68 -14.95 27.20
N ALA A 476 -5.49 -15.49 28.11
CA ALA A 476 -6.49 -14.70 28.84
C ALA A 476 -5.85 -13.61 29.70
N GLU A 477 -4.70 -13.89 30.34
CA GLU A 477 -3.89 -12.94 31.12
C GLU A 477 -3.33 -11.81 30.23
N SER A 478 -3.10 -12.04 28.96
CA SER A 478 -2.56 -11.05 28.02
C SER A 478 -3.57 -9.95 27.64
N HIS A 479 -4.85 -10.13 27.91
CA HIS A 479 -5.89 -9.14 27.69
C HIS A 479 -6.30 -8.47 29.01
N ALA A 480 -6.90 -7.27 28.91
CA ALA A 480 -7.50 -6.63 30.07
C ALA A 480 -8.56 -7.57 30.69
N HIS A 481 -8.39 -7.94 31.95
CA HIS A 481 -9.24 -8.89 32.66
C HIS A 481 -9.57 -8.36 34.07
N ASP A 482 -10.67 -8.82 34.64
CA ASP A 482 -11.18 -8.42 35.98
C ASP A 482 -11.43 -6.90 36.13
N VAL A 483 -11.63 -6.17 35.01
CA VAL A 483 -11.91 -4.73 35.01
C VAL A 483 -13.05 -4.41 34.04
N VAL A 484 -13.71 -3.26 34.30
CA VAL A 484 -14.60 -2.64 33.34
C VAL A 484 -13.84 -1.53 32.63
N ILE A 485 -13.70 -1.64 31.30
CA ILE A 485 -13.04 -0.59 30.50
C ILE A 485 -13.95 0.63 30.49
N THR A 486 -13.46 1.75 31.01
CA THR A 486 -14.21 3.03 31.07
C THR A 486 -13.79 4.00 29.97
N ASP A 487 -12.60 3.79 29.41
CA ASP A 487 -12.04 4.57 28.30
C ASP A 487 -11.26 3.63 27.37
N GLU A 488 -11.57 3.64 26.09
CA GLU A 488 -10.95 2.74 25.11
C GLU A 488 -9.58 3.29 24.71
N ALA A 489 -8.53 2.48 24.81
CA ALA A 489 -7.23 2.84 24.27
C ALA A 489 -7.26 2.76 22.73
N PRO A 490 -6.61 3.72 22.01
CA PRO A 490 -6.68 3.76 20.54
C PRO A 490 -6.09 2.51 19.87
N ASN A 491 -5.19 1.80 20.54
CA ASN A 491 -4.49 0.62 20.04
C ASN A 491 -5.00 -0.71 20.62
N TYR A 492 -6.08 -0.69 21.40
CA TYR A 492 -6.63 -1.89 22.01
C TYR A 492 -8.16 -1.93 21.90
N SER A 493 -8.67 -2.98 21.27
CA SER A 493 -10.09 -3.33 21.28
C SER A 493 -10.25 -4.71 21.86
N PRO A 494 -11.07 -4.89 22.91
CA PRO A 494 -11.29 -6.21 23.50
C PRO A 494 -11.92 -7.16 22.45
N LYS A 495 -11.61 -8.45 22.59
CA LYS A 495 -12.33 -9.49 21.82
C LYS A 495 -13.82 -9.48 22.25
N GLU A 496 -14.73 -9.30 21.31
CA GLU A 496 -16.17 -9.48 21.53
C GLU A 496 -16.51 -10.95 21.84
#